data_6e2887ba584cf6cc4b73863eac7864a4
#
_entry.id   6e2887ba584cf6cc4b73863eac7864a4
#
_cell.length_a   1.000
_cell.length_b   1.000
_cell.length_c   1.000
_cell.angle_alpha   90.00
_cell.angle_beta   90.00
_cell.angle_gamma   90.00
#
_symmetry.space_group_name_H-M   'P 1'
#
loop_
_entity.id
_entity.type
_entity.pdbx_description
1 polymer ?
#
loop_
_entity_poly.entity_id
_entity_poly.type
_entity_poly.pdbx_seq_one_letter_code
_entity_poly.pdbx_strand_id
1 'polypeptide(L)'
;MSAPLEASIDIDATPDKVWAVVSDLGRMSEWSPQCLRMQVLGSLREGALTINLNKDGWKVWPSTSTVVRLEKDKAVAFRMNENRTTWTYELTPTATGTTLTESRVESAGGIPKPIALAIDKALGGTANFEHNLVAGMHQGLAKIKDAVERG
;
A
#
# COMPACT_ATOMS: atom_id res chain seq x y z
N MET A 1 20.46 -1.40 -1.60
CA MET A 1 19.00 -1.60 -1.70
C MET A 1 18.45 -1.90 -0.32
N SER A 2 17.42 -1.19 0.08
CA SER A 2 16.82 -1.41 1.40
C SER A 2 16.10 -2.75 1.46
N ALA A 3 16.01 -3.33 2.66
CA ALA A 3 15.19 -4.50 2.88
C ALA A 3 13.70 -4.14 2.65
N PRO A 4 12.86 -5.08 2.22
CA PRO A 4 11.44 -4.83 2.09
C PRO A 4 10.84 -4.40 3.44
N LEU A 5 9.92 -3.44 3.38
CA LEU A 5 9.12 -3.06 4.54
C LEU A 5 7.88 -3.94 4.56
N GLU A 6 7.50 -4.42 5.74
CA GLU A 6 6.39 -5.37 5.84
C GLU A 6 5.69 -5.23 7.18
N ALA A 7 4.37 -5.42 7.15
CA ALA A 7 3.54 -5.50 8.34
C ALA A 7 2.38 -6.45 8.04
N SER A 8 1.87 -7.14 9.05
CA SER A 8 0.74 -8.04 8.88
C SER A 8 -0.21 -7.98 10.07
N ILE A 9 -1.44 -8.45 9.84
CA ILE A 9 -2.48 -8.49 10.86
C ILE A 9 -3.39 -9.70 10.59
N ASP A 10 -3.89 -10.31 11.67
CA ASP A 10 -4.86 -11.39 11.56
C ASP A 10 -6.26 -10.81 11.58
N ILE A 11 -7.10 -11.22 10.62
CA ILE A 11 -8.47 -10.76 10.47
C ILE A 11 -9.42 -11.94 10.62
N ASP A 12 -10.43 -11.77 11.46
CA ASP A 12 -11.45 -12.80 11.71
C ASP A 12 -12.51 -12.75 10.61
N ALA A 13 -12.11 -13.10 9.40
CA ALA A 13 -12.96 -13.15 8.22
C ALA A 13 -12.29 -13.99 7.14
N THR A 14 -13.10 -14.57 6.26
CA THR A 14 -12.58 -15.38 5.14
C THR A 14 -11.88 -14.51 4.10
N PRO A 15 -10.95 -15.10 3.31
CA PRO A 15 -10.21 -14.31 2.31
C PRO A 15 -11.06 -13.53 1.33
N ASP A 16 -12.22 -14.05 0.93
CA ASP A 16 -13.11 -13.34 0.02
C ASP A 16 -13.63 -12.03 0.61
N LYS A 17 -13.93 -12.02 1.91
CA LYS A 17 -14.38 -10.81 2.60
C LYS A 17 -13.26 -9.79 2.75
N VAL A 18 -12.07 -10.24 3.06
CA VAL A 18 -10.89 -9.37 3.12
C VAL A 18 -10.59 -8.80 1.72
N TRP A 19 -10.66 -9.64 0.71
CA TRP A 19 -10.42 -9.24 -0.68
C TRP A 19 -11.38 -8.13 -1.13
N ALA A 20 -12.65 -8.26 -0.79
CA ALA A 20 -13.64 -7.25 -1.20
C ALA A 20 -13.29 -5.85 -0.71
N VAL A 21 -12.59 -5.75 0.41
CA VAL A 21 -12.14 -4.47 0.97
C VAL A 21 -10.81 -4.02 0.38
N VAL A 22 -9.79 -4.90 0.40
CA VAL A 22 -8.43 -4.48 -0.02
C VAL A 22 -8.30 -4.30 -1.52
N SER A 23 -9.08 -4.98 -2.33
CA SER A 23 -9.04 -4.81 -3.78
C SER A 23 -9.76 -3.56 -4.26
N ASP A 24 -10.54 -2.93 -3.41
CA ASP A 24 -11.20 -1.66 -3.74
C ASP A 24 -10.22 -0.52 -3.49
N LEU A 25 -9.33 -0.28 -4.45
CA LEU A 25 -8.26 0.71 -4.33
C LEU A 25 -8.78 2.13 -4.15
N GLY A 26 -9.99 2.41 -4.59
CA GLY A 26 -10.63 3.72 -4.36
C GLY A 26 -10.86 4.05 -2.90
N ARG A 27 -10.82 3.04 -2.02
CA ARG A 27 -10.98 3.23 -0.58
C ARG A 27 -9.64 3.39 0.15
N MET A 28 -8.52 3.42 -0.58
CA MET A 28 -7.18 3.49 0.04
C MET A 28 -7.04 4.65 1.03
N SER A 29 -7.68 5.78 0.76
CA SER A 29 -7.63 6.95 1.66
C SER A 29 -8.28 6.68 3.02
N GLU A 30 -9.11 5.64 3.14
CA GLU A 30 -9.76 5.30 4.42
C GLU A 30 -8.79 4.64 5.40
N TRP A 31 -7.75 3.98 4.91
CA TRP A 31 -6.80 3.28 5.78
C TRP A 31 -5.36 3.71 5.64
N SER A 32 -4.91 4.20 4.50
CA SER A 32 -3.53 4.65 4.38
C SER A 32 -3.42 6.11 4.81
N PRO A 33 -2.68 6.42 5.90
CA PRO A 33 -2.61 7.80 6.41
C PRO A 33 -1.89 8.75 5.46
N GLN A 34 -1.11 8.24 4.52
CA GLN A 34 -0.40 9.07 3.55
C GLN A 34 -1.15 9.21 2.22
N CYS A 35 -2.29 8.56 2.06
CA CYS A 35 -3.09 8.62 0.85
C CYS A 35 -4.32 9.49 1.07
N LEU A 36 -4.40 10.62 0.35
CA LEU A 36 -5.60 11.45 0.34
C LEU A 36 -6.63 10.91 -0.63
N ARG A 37 -6.18 10.37 -1.75
CA ARG A 37 -7.06 9.83 -2.79
C ARG A 37 -6.29 8.88 -3.67
N MET A 38 -6.95 7.79 -4.08
CA MET A 38 -6.43 6.88 -5.10
C MET A 38 -7.58 6.55 -6.05
N GLN A 39 -7.38 6.78 -7.33
CA GLN A 39 -8.42 6.55 -8.33
C GLN A 39 -7.89 5.65 -9.44
N VAL A 40 -8.57 4.53 -9.65
CA VAL A 40 -8.27 3.61 -10.76
C VAL A 40 -8.89 4.19 -12.03
N LEU A 41 -8.11 4.28 -13.10
CA LEU A 41 -8.59 4.74 -14.39
C LEU A 41 -9.15 3.54 -15.16
N GLY A 42 -10.44 3.57 -15.41
CA GLY A 42 -11.14 2.44 -16.04
C GLY A 42 -11.40 1.31 -15.04
N SER A 43 -11.49 0.08 -15.53
CA SER A 43 -11.74 -1.08 -14.69
C SER A 43 -10.46 -1.57 -14.02
N LEU A 44 -10.60 -2.15 -12.82
CA LEU A 44 -9.48 -2.74 -12.10
C LEU A 44 -9.01 -4.00 -12.81
N ARG A 45 -7.74 -4.03 -13.22
CA ARG A 45 -7.11 -5.16 -13.90
C ARG A 45 -5.61 -5.00 -13.82
N GLU A 46 -4.86 -6.06 -14.10
CA GLU A 46 -3.42 -5.92 -14.27
C GLU A 46 -3.15 -4.98 -15.44
N GLY A 47 -2.23 -4.04 -15.26
CA GLY A 47 -1.95 -2.97 -16.21
C GLY A 47 -2.77 -1.71 -16.01
N ALA A 48 -3.80 -1.72 -15.15
CA ALA A 48 -4.58 -0.53 -14.88
C ALA A 48 -3.71 0.56 -14.24
N LEU A 49 -3.95 1.81 -14.63
CA LEU A 49 -3.27 2.96 -14.05
C LEU A 49 -4.11 3.55 -12.94
N THR A 50 -3.44 4.10 -11.93
CA THR A 50 -4.11 4.89 -10.89
C THR A 50 -3.51 6.29 -10.83
N ILE A 51 -4.33 7.25 -10.44
CA ILE A 51 -3.89 8.60 -10.11
C ILE A 51 -4.07 8.75 -8.61
N ASN A 52 -3.02 9.21 -7.93
CA ASN A 52 -3.00 9.28 -6.48
C ASN A 52 -2.67 10.68 -6.00
N LEU A 53 -3.23 11.07 -4.86
CA LEU A 53 -2.85 12.27 -4.14
C LEU A 53 -2.36 11.84 -2.77
N ASN A 54 -1.14 12.22 -2.43
CA ASN A 54 -0.47 11.78 -1.22
C ASN A 54 -0.19 12.95 -0.29
N LYS A 55 0.00 12.66 0.98
CA LYS A 55 0.39 13.67 1.97
C LYS A 55 1.38 13.13 2.98
N ASP A 56 2.18 14.03 3.53
CA ASP A 56 2.99 13.77 4.72
C ASP A 56 3.09 15.08 5.50
N GLY A 57 2.33 15.17 6.58
CA GLY A 57 2.18 16.42 7.30
C GLY A 57 1.48 17.46 6.45
N TRP A 58 2.14 18.62 6.24
CA TRP A 58 1.61 19.69 5.39
C TRP A 58 1.93 19.50 3.91
N LYS A 59 2.80 18.56 3.59
CA LYS A 59 3.23 18.30 2.22
C LYS A 59 2.20 17.45 1.49
N VAL A 60 1.87 17.84 0.25
CA VAL A 60 0.91 17.14 -0.61
C VAL A 60 1.54 17.04 -1.99
N TRP A 61 1.48 15.85 -2.60
CA TRP A 61 2.02 15.66 -3.95
C TRP A 61 1.24 14.59 -4.70
N PRO A 62 1.12 14.73 -6.03
CA PRO A 62 0.49 13.71 -6.86
C PRO A 62 1.48 12.59 -7.18
N SER A 63 0.93 11.41 -7.48
CA SER A 63 1.71 10.30 -8.02
C SER A 63 0.82 9.44 -8.89
N THR A 64 1.44 8.49 -9.61
CA THR A 64 0.71 7.52 -10.41
C THR A 64 1.21 6.12 -10.07
N SER A 65 0.38 5.12 -10.32
CA SER A 65 0.80 3.74 -10.14
C SER A 65 0.18 2.85 -11.20
N THR A 66 0.76 1.65 -11.34
CA THR A 66 0.28 0.63 -12.26
C THR A 66 -0.01 -0.63 -11.47
N VAL A 67 -1.20 -1.20 -11.65
CA VAL A 67 -1.54 -2.48 -11.01
C VAL A 67 -0.71 -3.56 -11.69
N VAL A 68 0.16 -4.23 -10.93
CA VAL A 68 1.11 -5.21 -11.47
C VAL A 68 0.76 -6.64 -11.07
N ARG A 69 -0.14 -6.83 -10.11
CA ARG A 69 -0.61 -8.14 -9.69
C ARG A 69 -2.06 -8.02 -9.23
N LEU A 70 -2.90 -8.92 -9.70
CA LEU A 70 -4.30 -8.97 -9.29
C LEU A 70 -4.75 -10.43 -9.32
N GLU A 71 -4.72 -11.07 -8.15
CA GLU A 71 -5.11 -12.46 -7.99
C GLU A 71 -6.22 -12.50 -6.95
N LYS A 72 -7.42 -12.80 -7.39
CA LYS A 72 -8.62 -12.79 -6.54
C LYS A 72 -8.41 -13.61 -5.26
N ASP A 73 -8.74 -13.01 -4.12
CA ASP A 73 -8.65 -13.61 -2.79
C ASP A 73 -7.22 -13.96 -2.35
N LYS A 74 -6.20 -13.53 -3.12
CA LYS A 74 -4.80 -13.85 -2.82
C LYS A 74 -3.91 -12.62 -2.72
N ALA A 75 -3.91 -11.76 -3.73
CA ALA A 75 -3.00 -10.61 -3.71
C ALA A 75 -3.40 -9.53 -4.69
N VAL A 76 -3.15 -8.29 -4.30
CA VAL A 76 -3.19 -7.14 -5.18
C VAL A 76 -1.90 -6.34 -4.96
N ALA A 77 -1.25 -5.94 -6.05
CA ALA A 77 -0.03 -5.14 -5.99
C ALA A 77 -0.08 -4.03 -7.02
N PHE A 78 0.46 -2.88 -6.64
CA PHE A 78 0.62 -1.76 -7.55
C PHE A 78 2.02 -1.18 -7.39
N ARG A 79 2.62 -0.81 -8.52
CA ARG A 79 3.95 -0.21 -8.55
C ARG A 79 3.82 1.29 -8.76
N MET A 80 4.41 2.06 -7.86
CA MET A 80 4.50 3.51 -8.01
C MET A 80 5.42 3.82 -9.18
N ASN A 81 4.93 4.59 -10.16
CA ASN A 81 5.68 4.83 -11.39
C ASN A 81 6.86 5.78 -11.17
N GLU A 82 6.74 6.72 -10.23
CA GLU A 82 7.74 7.76 -9.98
C GLU A 82 8.95 7.24 -9.22
N ASN A 83 8.75 6.42 -8.20
CA ASN A 83 9.86 5.94 -7.35
C ASN A 83 10.11 4.44 -7.48
N ARG A 84 9.35 3.74 -8.33
CA ARG A 84 9.52 2.32 -8.63
C ARG A 84 9.37 1.38 -7.43
N THR A 85 8.64 1.80 -6.42
CA THR A 85 8.31 0.92 -5.30
C THR A 85 7.03 0.16 -5.58
N THR A 86 7.00 -1.11 -5.19
CA THR A 86 5.81 -1.95 -5.34
C THR A 86 5.19 -2.22 -3.99
N TRP A 87 3.91 -1.89 -3.87
CA TRP A 87 3.11 -2.12 -2.68
C TRP A 87 2.22 -3.33 -2.93
N THR A 88 2.23 -4.28 -2.01
CA THR A 88 1.47 -5.53 -2.14
C THR A 88 0.66 -5.78 -0.89
N TYR A 89 -0.60 -6.19 -1.08
CA TYR A 89 -1.44 -6.78 -0.04
C TYR A 89 -1.61 -8.25 -0.37
N GLU A 90 -1.15 -9.12 0.52
CA GLU A 90 -1.29 -10.57 0.35
C GLU A 90 -2.20 -11.15 1.42
N LEU A 91 -3.07 -12.06 1.00
CA LEU A 91 -4.03 -12.73 1.87
C LEU A 91 -3.63 -14.19 2.03
N THR A 92 -3.41 -14.63 3.27
CA THR A 92 -3.08 -16.02 3.58
C THR A 92 -4.18 -16.60 4.45
N PRO A 93 -4.90 -17.65 3.99
CA PRO A 93 -5.94 -18.28 4.81
C PRO A 93 -5.33 -18.89 6.07
N THR A 94 -6.05 -18.78 7.17
CA THR A 94 -5.69 -19.40 8.44
C THR A 94 -6.86 -20.26 8.95
N ALA A 95 -6.63 -21.00 10.05
CA ALA A 95 -7.67 -21.81 10.64
C ALA A 95 -8.86 -20.98 11.13
N THR A 96 -8.65 -19.70 11.46
CA THR A 96 -9.66 -18.84 12.06
C THR A 96 -10.03 -17.63 11.19
N GLY A 97 -9.39 -17.47 10.03
CA GLY A 97 -9.68 -16.34 9.17
C GLY A 97 -8.62 -16.12 8.13
N THR A 98 -8.03 -14.91 8.11
CA THR A 98 -7.05 -14.51 7.09
C THR A 98 -5.96 -13.68 7.74
N THR A 99 -4.71 -13.96 7.37
CA THR A 99 -3.61 -13.05 7.65
C THR A 99 -3.44 -12.13 6.45
N LEU A 100 -3.53 -10.83 6.68
CA LEU A 100 -3.30 -9.81 5.66
C LEU A 100 -1.91 -9.21 5.86
N THR A 101 -1.07 -9.31 4.82
CA THR A 101 0.30 -8.79 4.85
C THR A 101 0.44 -7.68 3.84
N GLU A 102 0.90 -6.52 4.29
CA GLU A 102 1.23 -5.39 3.44
C GLU A 102 2.75 -5.29 3.34
N SER A 103 3.27 -5.14 2.12
CA SER A 103 4.71 -4.98 1.91
C SER A 103 5.00 -3.87 0.91
N ARG A 104 6.18 -3.29 1.05
CA ARG A 104 6.71 -2.30 0.12
C ARG A 104 8.11 -2.73 -0.28
N VAL A 105 8.32 -2.92 -1.56
CA VAL A 105 9.59 -3.41 -2.11
C VAL A 105 10.12 -2.40 -3.13
N GLU A 106 11.38 -2.02 -2.98
CA GLU A 106 12.05 -1.20 -3.98
C GLU A 106 12.46 -2.06 -5.17
N SER A 107 12.48 -1.46 -6.36
CA SER A 107 12.98 -2.14 -7.56
C SER A 107 14.48 -2.39 -7.44
N ALA A 108 15.02 -3.24 -8.32
CA ALA A 108 16.42 -3.69 -8.26
C ALA A 108 17.44 -2.55 -8.17
N GLY A 109 17.15 -1.37 -8.71
CA GLY A 109 18.03 -0.19 -8.62
C GLY A 109 17.78 0.67 -7.38
N GLY A 110 16.81 0.30 -6.54
CA GLY A 110 16.38 1.13 -5.43
C GLY A 110 15.66 2.39 -5.89
N ILE A 111 15.46 3.33 -4.97
CA ILE A 111 14.86 4.62 -5.29
C ILE A 111 15.91 5.46 -6.06
N PRO A 112 15.56 6.07 -7.20
CA PRO A 112 16.49 6.92 -7.93
C PRO A 112 17.10 8.01 -7.04
N LYS A 113 18.39 8.30 -7.21
CA LYS A 113 19.11 9.26 -6.35
C LYS A 113 18.42 10.61 -6.18
N PRO A 114 17.92 11.27 -7.24
CA PRO A 114 17.24 12.55 -7.04
C PRO A 114 16.01 12.45 -6.14
N ILE A 115 15.27 11.35 -6.22
CA ILE A 115 14.10 11.12 -5.39
C ILE A 115 14.53 10.82 -3.95
N ALA A 116 15.55 9.99 -3.76
CA ALA A 116 16.07 9.67 -2.44
C ALA A 116 16.57 10.92 -1.71
N LEU A 117 17.29 11.82 -2.42
CA LEU A 117 17.74 13.09 -1.85
C LEU A 117 16.57 14.00 -1.49
N ALA A 118 15.52 14.01 -2.31
CA ALA A 118 14.33 14.81 -2.03
C ALA A 118 13.61 14.29 -0.79
N ILE A 119 13.51 12.97 -0.63
CA ILE A 119 12.92 12.35 0.56
C ILE A 119 13.76 12.70 1.80
N ASP A 120 15.08 12.58 1.70
CA ASP A 120 15.99 12.87 2.80
C ASP A 120 15.83 14.32 3.29
N LYS A 121 15.80 15.27 2.35
CA LYS A 121 15.62 16.68 2.69
C LYS A 121 14.22 16.99 3.19
N ALA A 122 13.20 16.43 2.53
CA ALA A 122 11.81 16.81 2.78
C ALA A 122 11.23 16.14 4.02
N LEU A 123 11.64 14.91 4.33
CA LEU A 123 10.99 14.07 5.35
C LEU A 123 11.91 13.74 6.54
N GLY A 124 13.02 14.44 6.68
CA GLY A 124 13.90 14.28 7.84
C GLY A 124 14.81 13.06 7.77
N GLY A 125 14.99 12.48 6.59
CA GLY A 125 15.89 11.38 6.34
C GLY A 125 15.18 10.09 5.95
N THR A 126 15.89 9.23 5.21
CA THR A 126 15.36 7.97 4.70
C THR A 126 14.90 7.03 5.82
N ALA A 127 15.67 6.95 6.92
CA ALA A 127 15.33 6.09 8.05
C ALA A 127 14.02 6.53 8.70
N ASN A 128 13.82 7.83 8.90
CA ASN A 128 12.58 8.36 9.45
C ASN A 128 11.40 8.13 8.51
N PHE A 129 11.62 8.29 7.21
CA PHE A 129 10.60 8.04 6.20
C PHE A 129 10.13 6.58 6.25
N GLU A 130 11.07 5.62 6.29
CA GLU A 130 10.75 4.20 6.37
C GLU A 130 10.03 3.85 7.67
N HIS A 131 10.47 4.40 8.79
CA HIS A 131 9.80 4.20 10.08
C HIS A 131 8.35 4.68 10.04
N ASN A 132 8.12 5.86 9.47
CA ASN A 132 6.77 6.41 9.34
C ASN A 132 5.89 5.57 8.41
N LEU A 133 6.47 5.01 7.34
CA LEU A 133 5.74 4.12 6.45
C LEU A 133 5.27 2.84 7.16
N VAL A 134 6.16 2.22 7.95
CA VAL A 134 5.80 1.01 8.69
C VAL A 134 4.73 1.31 9.74
N ALA A 135 4.85 2.42 10.45
CA ALA A 135 3.82 2.84 11.38
C ALA A 135 2.48 3.06 10.68
N GLY A 136 2.50 3.66 9.47
CA GLY A 136 1.32 3.86 8.66
C GLY A 136 0.72 2.54 8.18
N MET A 137 1.56 1.54 7.84
CA MET A 137 1.10 0.21 7.48
C MET A 137 0.30 -0.42 8.63
N HIS A 138 0.82 -0.39 9.84
CA HIS A 138 0.12 -0.93 11.01
C HIS A 138 -1.21 -0.23 11.26
N GLN A 139 -1.25 1.09 11.14
CA GLN A 139 -2.48 1.86 11.28
C GLN A 139 -3.50 1.49 10.21
N GLY A 140 -3.05 1.39 8.97
CA GLY A 140 -3.91 1.05 7.84
C GLY A 140 -4.48 -0.36 7.96
N LEU A 141 -3.64 -1.32 8.33
CA LEU A 141 -4.08 -2.70 8.52
C LEU A 141 -5.12 -2.82 9.62
N ALA A 142 -4.96 -2.07 10.72
CA ALA A 142 -5.94 -2.06 11.79
C ALA A 142 -7.29 -1.51 11.32
N LYS A 143 -7.28 -0.48 10.47
CA LYS A 143 -8.51 0.08 9.90
C LYS A 143 -9.18 -0.88 8.93
N ILE A 144 -8.39 -1.58 8.11
CA ILE A 144 -8.91 -2.60 7.20
C ILE A 144 -9.56 -3.74 7.99
N LYS A 145 -8.89 -4.23 9.02
CA LYS A 145 -9.44 -5.26 9.91
C LYS A 145 -10.79 -4.83 10.48
N ASP A 146 -10.86 -3.61 11.00
CA ASP A 146 -12.08 -3.07 11.57
C ASP A 146 -13.20 -3.01 10.52
N ALA A 147 -12.89 -2.53 9.32
CA ALA A 147 -13.88 -2.44 8.24
C ALA A 147 -14.38 -3.82 7.81
N VAL A 148 -13.49 -4.81 7.71
CA VAL A 148 -13.86 -6.17 7.31
C VAL A 148 -14.70 -6.85 8.38
N GLU A 149 -14.31 -6.77 9.65
CA GLU A 149 -14.98 -7.47 10.74
C GLU A 149 -16.33 -6.87 11.09
N ARG A 150 -16.53 -5.58 10.82
CA ARG A 150 -17.83 -4.92 11.01
C ARG A 150 -18.81 -5.20 9.88
N GLY A 151 -18.29 -5.36 8.69
CA GLY A 151 -19.09 -5.58 7.49
C GLY A 151 -19.56 -6.99 7.37
#